data_83c6c0aac0ea6b0d71f96d84995142b3
#
_entry.id   83c6c0aac0ea6b0d71f96d84995142b3
#
_cell.length_a   1.000
_cell.length_b   1.000
_cell.length_c   1.000
_cell.angle_alpha   90.00
_cell.angle_beta   90.00
_cell.angle_gamma   90.00
#
_symmetry.space_group_name_H-M   'P 1'
#
loop_
_entity.id
_entity.type
_entity.pdbx_description
1 polymer ?
#
loop_
_entity_poly.entity_id
_entity_poly.type
_entity_poly.pdbx_seq_one_letter_code
_entity_poly.pdbx_strand_id
1 'polypeptide(L)'
;MVISRELALEPALDLASPNRNLLPVSARLNSEGQLEVGGCALGALARTYGTPLYVLDEASLRGTCRAYREALAAHYPGPSLAIYASKANSSLALTALVASEGLGLDAVSAGELLTALQGGMPADRIVLHGNNKSKEELALAAERGVTVVADNWRDLELLAELAPQLTAPVRLMVRFTPGIECHTDRKSTRLNSSHEWISRMPSSA
;
A
#
# COMPACT_ATOMS: atom_id res chain seq x y z
N MET A 1 -12.67 -1.72 21.87
CA MET A 1 -11.65 -2.27 22.80
C MET A 1 -10.30 -1.81 22.26
N VAL A 2 -9.70 -0.80 22.90
CA VAL A 2 -8.44 -0.19 22.46
C VAL A 2 -7.33 -1.15 22.91
N ILE A 3 -6.56 -1.68 21.96
CA ILE A 3 -5.37 -2.46 22.28
C ILE A 3 -4.24 -1.46 22.54
N SER A 4 -4.17 -1.00 23.80
CA SER A 4 -2.99 -0.29 24.31
C SER A 4 -1.96 -1.35 24.70
N ARG A 5 -1.09 -1.76 23.77
CA ARG A 5 0.19 -2.31 24.18
C ARG A 5 1.11 -1.13 24.44
N GLU A 6 1.32 -0.84 25.70
CA GLU A 6 2.42 0.00 26.17
C GLU A 6 3.73 -0.64 25.71
N LEU A 7 4.25 -0.17 24.57
CA LEU A 7 5.68 -0.21 24.34
C LEU A 7 6.25 0.77 25.34
N ALA A 8 6.96 0.26 26.34
CA ALA A 8 7.66 1.05 27.33
C ALA A 8 8.68 1.96 26.60
N LEU A 9 8.21 3.16 26.25
CA LEU A 9 9.07 4.23 25.78
C LEU A 9 9.72 4.84 27.02
N GLU A 10 11.03 4.68 27.17
CA GLU A 10 11.82 5.45 28.12
C GLU A 10 11.47 6.96 27.99
N PRO A 11 11.30 7.68 29.08
CA PRO A 11 10.71 9.01 29.06
C PRO A 11 11.74 10.05 28.68
N ALA A 12 11.77 10.44 27.42
CA ALA A 12 12.67 11.52 26.99
C ALA A 12 12.06 12.57 26.08
N LEU A 13 10.79 12.46 25.69
CA LEU A 13 10.09 13.53 25.02
C LEU A 13 9.25 14.27 26.02
N ASP A 14 9.35 15.61 26.02
CA ASP A 14 8.50 16.47 26.84
C ASP A 14 7.03 16.06 26.64
N LEU A 15 6.41 15.53 27.70
CA LEU A 15 5.02 15.09 27.71
C LEU A 15 4.04 16.20 27.35
N ALA A 16 4.48 17.46 27.45
CA ALA A 16 3.70 18.65 27.12
C ALA A 16 3.69 18.99 25.61
N SER A 17 4.53 18.35 24.79
CA SER A 17 4.53 18.64 23.35
C SER A 17 3.24 18.19 22.66
N PRO A 18 2.49 19.09 22.00
CA PRO A 18 1.27 18.73 21.28
C PRO A 18 1.54 17.79 20.09
N ASN A 19 2.79 17.71 19.63
CA ASN A 19 3.20 16.91 18.49
C ASN A 19 3.72 15.51 18.87
N ARG A 20 3.73 15.16 20.15
CA ARG A 20 4.26 13.86 20.61
C ARG A 20 3.63 12.68 19.89
N ASN A 21 2.33 12.71 19.68
CA ASN A 21 1.58 11.62 19.04
C ASN A 21 1.78 11.56 17.50
N LEU A 22 2.47 12.55 16.93
CA LEU A 22 2.78 12.61 15.50
C LEU A 22 4.18 12.10 15.19
N LEU A 23 5.01 11.90 16.21
CA LEU A 23 6.38 11.44 16.04
C LEU A 23 6.43 9.91 15.87
N PRO A 24 7.43 9.40 15.13
CA PRO A 24 7.69 7.97 15.02
C PRO A 24 7.90 7.31 16.39
N VAL A 25 7.64 5.99 16.50
CA VAL A 25 7.75 5.25 17.76
C VAL A 25 9.17 5.22 18.32
N SER A 26 10.19 5.36 17.47
CA SER A 26 11.59 5.42 17.87
C SER A 26 12.09 6.82 18.20
N ALA A 27 11.24 7.84 18.09
CA ALA A 27 11.61 9.23 18.34
C ALA A 27 11.90 9.45 19.83
N ARG A 28 13.06 10.06 20.11
CA ARG A 28 13.51 10.40 21.47
C ARG A 28 14.44 11.61 21.45
N LEU A 29 14.67 12.23 22.58
CA LEU A 29 15.76 13.16 22.78
C LEU A 29 17.00 12.39 23.23
N ASN A 30 18.15 12.67 22.61
CA ASN A 30 19.44 12.12 23.05
C ASN A 30 19.99 12.89 24.25
N SER A 31 21.15 12.47 24.77
CA SER A 31 21.82 13.11 25.91
C SER A 31 22.21 14.59 25.68
N GLU A 32 22.24 15.03 24.42
CA GLU A 32 22.53 16.41 24.03
C GLU A 32 21.26 17.22 23.79
N GLY A 33 20.05 16.66 24.08
CA GLY A 33 18.77 17.30 23.83
C GLY A 33 18.37 17.39 22.37
N GLN A 34 19.01 16.63 21.49
CA GLN A 34 18.66 16.59 20.05
C GLN A 34 17.64 15.51 19.78
N LEU A 35 16.70 15.79 18.88
CA LEU A 35 15.72 14.80 18.45
C LEU A 35 16.39 13.74 17.57
N GLU A 36 16.22 12.49 17.96
CA GLU A 36 16.63 11.30 17.21
C GLU A 36 15.41 10.53 16.70
N VAL A 37 15.57 9.88 15.56
CA VAL A 37 14.67 8.87 15.01
C VAL A 37 15.50 7.67 14.59
N GLY A 38 15.14 6.47 15.04
CA GLY A 38 15.88 5.26 14.75
C GLY A 38 17.34 5.30 15.26
N GLY A 39 17.64 6.07 16.32
CA GLY A 39 18.99 6.26 16.86
C GLY A 39 19.84 7.25 16.06
N CYS A 40 19.27 7.94 15.05
CA CYS A 40 19.96 8.93 14.24
C CYS A 40 19.50 10.33 14.61
N ALA A 41 20.43 11.21 15.03
CA ALA A 41 20.13 12.61 15.31
C ALA A 41 19.72 13.35 14.02
N LEU A 42 18.51 13.93 14.01
CA LEU A 42 17.96 14.58 12.80
C LEU A 42 18.84 15.73 12.29
N GLY A 43 19.47 16.47 13.18
CA GLY A 43 20.44 17.51 12.81
C GLY A 43 21.67 16.95 12.08
N ALA A 44 22.14 15.77 12.46
CA ALA A 44 23.25 15.09 11.78
C ALA A 44 22.83 14.61 10.39
N LEU A 45 21.63 14.01 10.27
CA LEU A 45 21.07 13.61 8.96
C LEU A 45 20.94 14.82 8.03
N ALA A 46 20.40 15.94 8.52
CA ALA A 46 20.25 17.16 7.73
C ALA A 46 21.61 17.72 7.24
N ARG A 47 22.64 17.66 8.07
CA ARG A 47 24.00 18.08 7.66
C ARG A 47 24.62 17.16 6.61
N THR A 48 24.35 15.86 6.71
CA THR A 48 24.93 14.86 5.80
C THR A 48 24.21 14.81 4.45
N TYR A 49 22.89 14.88 4.45
CA TYR A 49 22.08 14.67 3.25
C TYR A 49 21.42 15.95 2.72
N GLY A 50 21.50 17.05 3.45
CA GLY A 50 20.83 18.31 3.10
C GLY A 50 19.38 18.35 3.52
N THR A 51 18.72 19.47 3.19
CA THR A 51 17.28 19.68 3.40
C THR A 51 16.68 20.28 2.12
N PRO A 52 15.40 19.97 1.80
CA PRO A 52 14.44 19.16 2.57
C PRO A 52 14.80 17.66 2.55
N LEU A 53 14.50 16.94 3.64
CA LEU A 53 14.84 15.53 3.80
C LEU A 53 13.63 14.78 4.38
N TYR A 54 13.21 13.69 3.71
CA TYR A 54 12.26 12.73 4.28
C TYR A 54 13.00 11.67 5.08
N VAL A 55 12.57 11.46 6.32
CA VAL A 55 13.13 10.44 7.22
C VAL A 55 12.03 9.42 7.50
N LEU A 56 12.29 8.15 7.18
CA LEU A 56 11.38 7.05 7.43
C LEU A 56 11.89 6.25 8.64
N ASP A 57 10.99 5.99 9.59
CA ASP A 57 11.29 5.17 10.76
C ASP A 57 10.93 3.71 10.50
N GLU A 58 11.94 2.87 10.37
CA GLU A 58 11.74 1.44 10.11
C GLU A 58 10.93 0.75 11.22
N ALA A 59 11.15 1.13 12.48
CA ALA A 59 10.42 0.54 13.60
C ALA A 59 8.92 0.81 13.54
N SER A 60 8.53 2.05 13.22
CA SER A 60 7.12 2.42 13.00
C SER A 60 6.51 1.67 11.83
N LEU A 61 7.22 1.60 10.71
CA LEU A 61 6.74 0.91 9.50
C LEU A 61 6.50 -0.58 9.76
N ARG A 62 7.47 -1.28 10.34
CA ARG A 62 7.35 -2.70 10.70
C ARG A 62 6.27 -2.94 11.74
N GLY A 63 6.22 -2.11 12.78
CA GLY A 63 5.20 -2.20 13.82
C GLY A 63 3.79 -2.08 13.25
N THR A 64 3.57 -1.13 12.34
CA THR A 64 2.28 -0.96 11.65
C THR A 64 1.94 -2.17 10.78
N CYS A 65 2.87 -2.67 9.97
CA CYS A 65 2.65 -3.87 9.15
C CYS A 65 2.23 -5.07 10.01
N ARG A 66 2.92 -5.30 11.12
CA ARG A 66 2.62 -6.39 12.06
C ARG A 66 1.25 -6.22 12.69
N ALA A 67 0.92 -4.99 13.14
CA ALA A 67 -0.38 -4.71 13.77
C ALA A 67 -1.56 -5.06 12.85
N TYR A 68 -1.50 -4.71 11.56
CA TYR A 68 -2.54 -5.08 10.60
C TYR A 68 -2.63 -6.59 10.40
N ARG A 69 -1.49 -7.27 10.21
CA ARG A 69 -1.44 -8.72 10.01
C ARG A 69 -1.97 -9.48 11.24
N GLU A 70 -1.53 -9.09 12.43
CA GLU A 70 -1.93 -9.70 13.69
C GLU A 70 -3.42 -9.47 13.99
N ALA A 71 -3.93 -8.27 13.71
CA ALA A 71 -5.35 -7.97 13.87
C ALA A 71 -6.23 -8.82 12.95
N LEU A 72 -5.84 -8.99 11.67
CA LEU A 72 -6.53 -9.89 10.75
C LEU A 72 -6.49 -11.33 11.24
N ALA A 73 -5.33 -11.82 11.65
CA ALA A 73 -5.20 -13.19 12.16
C ALA A 73 -6.02 -13.44 13.44
N ALA A 74 -6.17 -12.42 14.31
CA ALA A 74 -6.90 -12.55 15.56
C ALA A 74 -8.43 -12.42 15.41
N HIS A 75 -8.90 -11.64 14.45
CA HIS A 75 -10.31 -11.22 14.39
C HIS A 75 -11.04 -11.63 13.12
N TYR A 76 -10.36 -12.12 12.10
CA TYR A 76 -10.96 -12.61 10.86
C TYR A 76 -10.76 -14.12 10.72
N PRO A 77 -11.84 -14.91 10.64
CA PRO A 77 -11.77 -16.38 10.70
C PRO A 77 -11.37 -17.05 9.38
N GLY A 78 -11.15 -16.28 8.32
CA GLY A 78 -10.83 -16.79 6.98
C GLY A 78 -9.43 -16.40 6.50
N PRO A 79 -9.02 -16.88 5.31
CA PRO A 79 -7.81 -16.42 4.66
C PRO A 79 -7.85 -14.91 4.45
N SER A 80 -6.78 -14.22 4.79
CA SER A 80 -6.69 -12.76 4.69
C SER A 80 -5.28 -12.31 4.32
N LEU A 81 -5.19 -11.18 3.62
CA LEU A 81 -3.94 -10.54 3.25
C LEU A 81 -4.09 -9.03 3.39
N ALA A 82 -3.30 -8.43 4.27
CA ALA A 82 -3.18 -6.99 4.31
C ALA A 82 -2.32 -6.52 3.12
N ILE A 83 -2.79 -5.53 2.37
CA ILE A 83 -2.14 -5.05 1.15
C ILE A 83 -1.75 -3.59 1.34
N TYR A 84 -0.47 -3.29 1.13
CA TYR A 84 0.07 -1.93 1.15
C TYR A 84 -0.19 -1.21 -0.18
N ALA A 85 -0.74 0.00 -0.15
CA ALA A 85 -0.95 0.82 -1.32
C ALA A 85 0.35 1.55 -1.72
N SER A 86 1.03 1.08 -2.76
CA SER A 86 2.34 1.59 -3.20
C SER A 86 2.32 3.05 -3.64
N LYS A 87 1.18 3.56 -4.06
CA LYS A 87 1.01 4.99 -4.42
C LYS A 87 1.37 5.97 -3.29
N ALA A 88 1.40 5.51 -2.04
CA ALA A 88 1.82 6.34 -0.91
C ALA A 88 3.34 6.55 -0.92
N ASN A 89 4.10 5.50 -1.16
CA ASN A 89 5.55 5.51 -1.38
C ASN A 89 5.98 4.19 -2.00
N SER A 90 6.40 4.20 -3.25
CA SER A 90 6.82 3.02 -4.02
C SER A 90 8.34 2.81 -4.04
N SER A 91 9.08 3.38 -3.07
CA SER A 91 10.53 3.17 -3.01
C SER A 91 10.87 1.69 -2.81
N LEU A 92 11.96 1.24 -3.44
CA LEU A 92 12.41 -0.15 -3.37
C LEU A 92 12.63 -0.63 -1.93
N ALA A 93 13.21 0.23 -1.08
CA ALA A 93 13.47 -0.09 0.32
C ALA A 93 12.17 -0.35 1.10
N LEU A 94 11.15 0.51 0.90
CA LEU A 94 9.87 0.33 1.58
C LEU A 94 9.12 -0.90 1.05
N THR A 95 9.17 -1.12 -0.26
CA THR A 95 8.58 -2.32 -0.88
C THR A 95 9.21 -3.60 -0.34
N ALA A 96 10.53 -3.66 -0.22
CA ALA A 96 11.24 -4.79 0.37
C ALA A 96 10.88 -4.98 1.85
N LEU A 97 10.74 -3.90 2.63
CA LEU A 97 10.29 -3.96 4.01
C LEU A 97 8.89 -4.57 4.11
N VAL A 98 7.93 -4.06 3.34
CA VAL A 98 6.54 -4.53 3.31
C VAL A 98 6.48 -6.02 2.92
N ALA A 99 7.26 -6.45 1.92
CA ALA A 99 7.37 -7.84 1.53
C ALA A 99 7.90 -8.72 2.67
N SER A 100 8.96 -8.26 3.37
CA SER A 100 9.57 -8.97 4.49
C SER A 100 8.64 -9.13 5.70
N GLU A 101 7.69 -8.22 5.88
CA GLU A 101 6.67 -8.29 6.94
C GLU A 101 5.45 -9.13 6.53
N GLY A 102 5.46 -9.73 5.33
CA GLY A 102 4.44 -10.67 4.89
C GLY A 102 3.15 -10.03 4.36
N LEU A 103 3.13 -8.74 4.06
CA LEU A 103 2.01 -8.06 3.41
C LEU A 103 2.05 -8.29 1.89
N GLY A 104 0.94 -7.96 1.24
CA GLY A 104 0.88 -7.77 -0.22
C GLY A 104 1.10 -6.32 -0.62
N LEU A 105 1.05 -6.06 -1.92
CA LEU A 105 1.23 -4.72 -2.48
C LEU A 105 0.21 -4.45 -3.58
N ASP A 106 -0.40 -3.27 -3.51
CA ASP A 106 -1.28 -2.71 -4.53
C ASP A 106 -0.47 -1.78 -5.44
N ALA A 107 -0.26 -2.20 -6.69
CA ALA A 107 0.44 -1.46 -7.72
C ALA A 107 -0.56 -0.85 -8.70
N VAL A 108 -0.27 0.34 -9.21
CA VAL A 108 -1.12 1.05 -10.18
C VAL A 108 -0.41 1.35 -11.51
N SER A 109 0.82 0.85 -11.68
CA SER A 109 1.61 1.00 -12.91
C SER A 109 2.62 -0.13 -13.07
N ALA A 110 3.14 -0.29 -14.29
CA ALA A 110 4.25 -1.21 -14.56
C ALA A 110 5.49 -0.89 -13.71
N GLY A 111 5.79 0.39 -13.49
CA GLY A 111 6.94 0.82 -12.68
C GLY A 111 6.81 0.35 -11.23
N GLU A 112 5.64 0.52 -10.61
CA GLU A 112 5.38 0.03 -9.26
C GLU A 112 5.41 -1.49 -9.20
N LEU A 113 4.84 -2.18 -10.20
CA LEU A 113 4.87 -3.63 -10.31
C LEU A 113 6.31 -4.17 -10.39
N LEU A 114 7.14 -3.59 -11.24
CA LEU A 114 8.54 -3.97 -11.37
C LEU A 114 9.34 -3.70 -10.09
N THR A 115 9.09 -2.55 -9.46
CA THR A 115 9.70 -2.22 -8.16
C THR A 115 9.30 -3.22 -7.08
N ALA A 116 8.04 -3.65 -7.06
CA ALA A 116 7.54 -4.66 -6.12
C ALA A 116 8.27 -5.99 -6.31
N LEU A 117 8.33 -6.48 -7.55
CA LEU A 117 9.02 -7.73 -7.87
C LEU A 117 10.52 -7.65 -7.53
N GLN A 118 11.17 -6.54 -7.84
CA GLN A 118 12.58 -6.32 -7.53
C GLN A 118 12.84 -6.19 -6.02
N GLY A 119 11.88 -5.67 -5.27
CA GLY A 119 11.90 -5.63 -3.80
C GLY A 119 11.67 -6.98 -3.13
N GLY A 120 11.50 -8.05 -3.91
CA GLY A 120 11.28 -9.40 -3.39
C GLY A 120 9.83 -9.69 -3.00
N MET A 121 8.88 -8.86 -3.45
CA MET A 121 7.45 -9.13 -3.23
C MET A 121 7.03 -10.35 -4.05
N PRO A 122 6.46 -11.40 -3.44
CA PRO A 122 5.91 -12.54 -4.17
C PRO A 122 4.79 -12.08 -5.12
N ALA A 123 4.82 -12.54 -6.37
CA ALA A 123 3.87 -12.10 -7.39
C ALA A 123 2.41 -12.41 -7.03
N ASP A 124 2.18 -13.49 -6.31
CA ASP A 124 0.84 -13.89 -5.82
C ASP A 124 0.29 -12.98 -4.73
N ARG A 125 1.11 -12.09 -4.17
CA ARG A 125 0.73 -11.06 -3.20
C ARG A 125 0.65 -9.66 -3.81
N ILE A 126 0.87 -9.53 -5.12
CA ILE A 126 0.73 -8.26 -5.82
C ILE A 126 -0.63 -8.20 -6.49
N VAL A 127 -1.28 -7.05 -6.39
CA VAL A 127 -2.54 -6.73 -7.07
C VAL A 127 -2.31 -5.51 -7.97
N LEU A 128 -2.55 -5.65 -9.27
CA LEU A 128 -2.45 -4.54 -10.21
C LEU A 128 -3.81 -3.87 -10.37
N HIS A 129 -3.93 -2.67 -9.81
CA HIS A 129 -5.06 -1.75 -9.96
C HIS A 129 -4.85 -0.75 -11.11
N GLY A 130 -5.70 0.25 -11.17
CA GLY A 130 -5.66 1.33 -12.15
C GLY A 130 -6.84 1.26 -13.13
N ASN A 131 -7.25 2.42 -13.63
CA ASN A 131 -8.41 2.57 -14.53
C ASN A 131 -8.02 2.79 -16.00
N ASN A 132 -6.73 2.82 -16.31
CA ASN A 132 -6.21 3.02 -17.66
C ASN A 132 -4.94 2.18 -17.86
N LYS A 133 -5.06 0.86 -17.65
CA LYS A 133 -3.95 -0.08 -17.85
C LYS A 133 -3.66 -0.27 -19.32
N SER A 134 -2.38 -0.25 -19.68
CA SER A 134 -1.95 -0.58 -21.03
C SER A 134 -1.95 -2.09 -21.26
N LYS A 135 -1.92 -2.50 -22.54
CA LYS A 135 -1.82 -3.91 -22.91
C LYS A 135 -0.53 -4.54 -22.39
N GLU A 136 0.57 -3.78 -22.39
CA GLU A 136 1.88 -4.18 -21.90
C GLU A 136 1.88 -4.38 -20.39
N GLU A 137 1.19 -3.51 -19.63
CA GLU A 137 1.02 -3.66 -18.18
C GLU A 137 0.22 -4.91 -17.83
N LEU A 138 -0.86 -5.17 -18.56
CA LEU A 138 -1.69 -6.36 -18.39
C LEU A 138 -0.92 -7.64 -18.76
N ALA A 139 -0.16 -7.63 -19.86
CA ALA A 139 0.68 -8.73 -20.26
C ALA A 139 1.74 -9.04 -19.20
N LEU A 140 2.46 -8.03 -18.73
CA LEU A 140 3.46 -8.17 -17.67
C LEU A 140 2.87 -8.77 -16.39
N ALA A 141 1.71 -8.27 -15.94
CA ALA A 141 1.05 -8.77 -14.74
C ALA A 141 0.60 -10.23 -14.91
N ALA A 142 0.00 -10.56 -16.05
CA ALA A 142 -0.45 -11.92 -16.37
C ALA A 142 0.73 -12.92 -16.45
N GLU A 143 1.80 -12.58 -17.15
CA GLU A 143 3.01 -13.40 -17.26
C GLU A 143 3.68 -13.66 -15.91
N ARG A 144 3.63 -12.70 -15.00
CA ARG A 144 4.22 -12.82 -13.66
C ARG A 144 3.29 -13.47 -12.64
N GLY A 145 2.04 -13.79 -13.00
CA GLY A 145 1.05 -14.38 -12.09
C GLY A 145 0.51 -13.41 -11.04
N VAL A 146 0.57 -12.11 -11.34
CA VAL A 146 0.01 -11.04 -10.52
C VAL A 146 -1.52 -11.02 -10.67
N THR A 147 -2.23 -10.69 -9.60
CA THR A 147 -3.68 -10.52 -9.67
C THR A 147 -4.01 -9.19 -10.34
N VAL A 148 -4.80 -9.20 -11.40
CA VAL A 148 -5.26 -7.99 -12.10
C VAL A 148 -6.66 -7.62 -11.61
N VAL A 149 -6.88 -6.35 -11.33
CA VAL A 149 -8.24 -5.81 -11.10
C VAL A 149 -8.74 -5.20 -12.39
N ALA A 150 -9.74 -5.82 -13.00
CA ALA A 150 -10.46 -5.23 -14.13
C ALA A 150 -11.36 -4.09 -13.62
N ASP A 151 -11.03 -2.88 -14.01
CA ASP A 151 -11.75 -1.66 -13.62
C ASP A 151 -12.82 -1.27 -14.66
N ASN A 152 -12.70 -1.76 -15.87
CA ASN A 152 -13.57 -1.45 -17.00
C ASN A 152 -13.56 -2.59 -18.04
N TRP A 153 -14.48 -2.49 -19.02
CA TRP A 153 -14.59 -3.48 -20.09
C TRP A 153 -13.36 -3.58 -20.98
N ARG A 154 -12.65 -2.47 -21.17
CA ARG A 154 -11.42 -2.45 -21.99
C ARG A 154 -10.33 -3.34 -21.39
N ASP A 155 -10.21 -3.38 -20.06
CA ASP A 155 -9.29 -4.29 -19.40
C ASP A 155 -9.61 -5.76 -19.71
N LEU A 156 -10.90 -6.12 -19.70
CA LEU A 156 -11.36 -7.48 -20.02
C LEU A 156 -11.12 -7.86 -21.48
N GLU A 157 -11.38 -6.92 -22.41
CA GLU A 157 -11.10 -7.11 -23.84
C GLU A 157 -9.60 -7.36 -24.08
N LEU A 158 -8.73 -6.53 -23.50
CA LEU A 158 -7.29 -6.68 -23.65
C LEU A 158 -6.79 -7.99 -23.03
N LEU A 159 -7.32 -8.39 -21.88
CA LEU A 159 -6.99 -9.68 -21.27
C LEU A 159 -7.46 -10.86 -22.12
N ALA A 160 -8.63 -10.77 -22.75
CA ALA A 160 -9.13 -11.78 -23.68
C ALA A 160 -8.24 -11.89 -24.95
N GLU A 161 -7.75 -10.77 -25.48
CA GLU A 161 -6.78 -10.77 -26.59
C GLU A 161 -5.43 -11.42 -26.21
N LEU A 162 -5.00 -11.24 -24.93
CA LEU A 162 -3.74 -11.80 -24.43
C LEU A 162 -3.87 -13.28 -24.07
N ALA A 163 -5.03 -13.73 -23.63
CA ALA A 163 -5.25 -15.07 -23.09
C ALA A 163 -4.70 -16.23 -23.95
N PRO A 164 -4.81 -16.23 -25.31
CA PRO A 164 -4.25 -17.31 -26.14
C PRO A 164 -2.72 -17.42 -26.11
N GLN A 165 -2.04 -16.35 -25.65
CA GLN A 165 -0.56 -16.27 -25.61
C GLN A 165 -0.01 -16.61 -24.22
N LEU A 166 -0.87 -16.71 -23.21
CA LEU A 166 -0.47 -16.94 -21.83
C LEU A 166 -0.36 -18.44 -21.53
N THR A 167 0.63 -18.80 -20.73
CA THR A 167 0.88 -20.19 -20.32
C THR A 167 0.04 -20.63 -19.11
N ALA A 168 -0.60 -19.68 -18.41
CA ALA A 168 -1.44 -19.92 -17.24
C ALA A 168 -2.64 -18.97 -17.23
N PRO A 169 -3.75 -19.35 -16.56
CA PRO A 169 -4.90 -18.48 -16.39
C PRO A 169 -4.54 -17.20 -15.63
N VAL A 170 -5.11 -16.08 -16.06
CA VAL A 170 -4.96 -14.78 -15.36
C VAL A 170 -5.76 -14.81 -14.06
N ARG A 171 -5.14 -14.40 -12.98
CA ARG A 171 -5.82 -14.15 -11.71
C ARG A 171 -6.54 -12.82 -11.81
N LEU A 172 -7.87 -12.83 -11.77
CA LEU A 172 -8.70 -11.67 -12.06
C LEU A 172 -9.61 -11.35 -10.87
N MET A 173 -9.68 -10.07 -10.52
CA MET A 173 -10.71 -9.46 -9.69
C MET A 173 -11.47 -8.46 -10.55
N VAL A 174 -12.79 -8.38 -10.38
CA VAL A 174 -13.61 -7.39 -11.05
C VAL A 174 -14.00 -6.30 -10.06
N ARG A 175 -13.73 -5.05 -10.41
CA ARG A 175 -14.18 -3.91 -9.61
C ARG A 175 -15.65 -3.67 -9.86
N PHE A 176 -16.42 -3.63 -8.78
CA PHE A 176 -17.85 -3.40 -8.82
C PHE A 176 -18.24 -2.24 -7.92
N THR A 177 -19.08 -1.34 -8.42
CA THR A 177 -19.65 -0.24 -7.63
C THR A 177 -21.11 -0.57 -7.32
N PRO A 178 -21.46 -0.84 -6.06
CA PRO A 178 -22.81 -1.33 -5.71
C PRO A 178 -23.91 -0.27 -5.75
N GLY A 179 -23.62 0.98 -6.14
CA GLY A 179 -24.59 2.07 -6.21
C GLY A 179 -25.07 2.57 -4.85
N ILE A 180 -24.36 2.24 -3.78
CA ILE A 180 -24.67 2.69 -2.43
C ILE A 180 -24.03 4.07 -2.23
N GLU A 181 -24.84 5.07 -1.85
CA GLU A 181 -24.32 6.36 -1.43
C GLU A 181 -23.55 6.20 -0.12
N CYS A 182 -22.23 6.38 -0.20
CA CYS A 182 -21.40 6.43 0.99
C CYS A 182 -21.18 7.88 1.39
N HIS A 183 -21.49 8.22 2.62
CA HIS A 183 -21.08 9.49 3.23
C HIS A 183 -19.58 9.45 3.52
N THR A 184 -18.78 9.43 2.48
CA THR A 184 -17.33 9.49 2.57
C THR A 184 -16.84 10.88 2.19
N ASP A 185 -15.61 11.20 2.57
CA ASP A 185 -14.95 12.45 2.27
C ASP A 185 -15.07 12.80 0.77
N ARG A 186 -15.24 14.08 0.44
CA ARG A 186 -15.42 14.62 -0.92
C ARG A 186 -14.41 14.10 -1.96
N LYS A 187 -13.24 13.66 -1.51
CA LYS A 187 -12.20 13.05 -2.37
C LYS A 187 -12.57 11.64 -2.80
N SER A 188 -13.21 10.86 -1.94
CA SER A 188 -13.70 9.52 -2.26
C SER A 188 -14.91 9.55 -3.20
N THR A 189 -15.74 10.60 -3.13
CA THR A 189 -16.87 10.80 -4.04
C THR A 189 -16.42 11.15 -5.46
N ARG A 190 -15.27 11.82 -5.63
CA ARG A 190 -14.68 12.08 -6.97
C ARG A 190 -14.10 10.83 -7.63
N LEU A 191 -13.64 9.86 -6.87
CA LEU A 191 -13.28 8.53 -7.40
C LEU A 191 -14.52 7.76 -7.88
N ASN A 192 -15.69 8.03 -7.32
CA ASN A 192 -16.96 7.44 -7.78
C ASN A 192 -17.50 8.10 -9.05
N SER A 193 -17.16 9.35 -9.38
CA SER A 193 -17.65 10.03 -10.59
C SER A 193 -17.07 9.45 -11.89
N SER A 194 -15.92 8.79 -11.85
CA SER A 194 -15.40 8.05 -13.01
C SER A 194 -16.11 6.70 -13.24
N HIS A 195 -16.95 6.26 -12.31
CA HIS A 195 -17.69 5.00 -12.37
C HIS A 195 -19.14 5.15 -12.86
N GLU A 196 -19.63 6.37 -13.11
CA GLU A 196 -20.98 6.61 -13.65
C GLU A 196 -21.22 5.96 -15.02
N TRP A 197 -20.15 5.64 -15.76
CA TRP A 197 -20.24 5.01 -17.06
C TRP A 197 -20.68 3.54 -17.02
N ILE A 198 -20.42 2.82 -15.94
CA ILE A 198 -20.77 1.39 -15.82
C ILE A 198 -22.23 1.19 -15.41
N SER A 199 -22.85 2.17 -14.74
CA SER A 199 -24.24 2.10 -14.30
C SER A 199 -25.27 2.41 -15.40
N ARG A 200 -24.85 2.85 -16.58
CA ARG A 200 -25.73 3.23 -17.71
C ARG A 200 -25.80 2.21 -18.84
N MET A 201 -25.32 1.00 -18.68
CA MET A 201 -25.58 -0.03 -19.68
C MET A 201 -27.02 -0.52 -19.55
N PRO A 202 -27.81 -0.48 -20.66
CA PRO A 202 -29.14 -1.07 -20.64
C PRO A 202 -29.00 -2.57 -20.42
N SER A 203 -29.80 -3.10 -19.51
CA SER A 203 -30.05 -4.54 -19.44
C SER A 203 -30.72 -4.96 -20.76
N SER A 204 -29.91 -5.33 -21.73
CA SER A 204 -30.45 -5.99 -22.93
C SER A 204 -30.74 -7.43 -22.60
N ALA A 205 -32.00 -7.76 -22.78
CA ALA A 205 -32.62 -9.05 -22.71
C ALA A 205 -31.84 -10.18 -23.40
#